data_b25a2a135fdfb096e749f26b3ff84b17
#
_entry.id   b25a2a135fdfb096e749f26b3ff84b17
#
_cell.length_a   1.000
_cell.length_b   1.000
_cell.length_c   1.000
_cell.angle_alpha   90.00
_cell.angle_beta   90.00
_cell.angle_gamma   90.00
#
_symmetry.space_group_name_H-M   'P 1'
#
loop_
_entity.id
_entity.type
_entity.pdbx_description
1 polymer ?
#
loop_
_entity_poly.entity_id
_entity_poly.type
_entity_poly.pdbx_seq_one_letter_code
_entity_poly.pdbx_strand_id
1 'polypeptide(L)'
;MMTFWYRLCWWICRIGLFFWHPVFHVVGRELVPAGKAVLSVNHSGCADAIWLLLALDAPQMCRIIAKKELRSVPIVGWVMEKFRIIFVDRAAHDGTAYHEGVKALENDEKMMVFVEGTRCNGSKHVRAKTGAVRMAVEAAAPVVPVFITRN
;
A
#
# COMPACT_ATOMS: atom_id res chain seq x y z
N MET A 1 -3.46 -11.16 12.83
CA MET A 1 -3.81 -10.32 14.00
C MET A 1 -3.04 -9.01 13.93
N MET A 2 -3.75 -7.90 13.89
CA MET A 2 -3.15 -6.56 13.77
C MET A 2 -2.35 -6.20 15.01
N THR A 3 -1.11 -5.72 14.84
CA THR A 3 -0.26 -5.35 15.97
C THR A 3 -0.76 -4.05 16.61
N PHE A 4 -0.58 -3.91 17.93
CA PHE A 4 -0.89 -2.68 18.67
C PHE A 4 -0.24 -1.44 18.01
N TRP A 5 1.03 -1.56 17.61
CA TRP A 5 1.80 -0.49 16.98
C TRP A 5 1.22 -0.05 15.62
N TYR A 6 0.74 -0.98 14.81
CA TYR A 6 0.07 -0.65 13.54
C TYR A 6 -1.16 0.23 13.79
N ARG A 7 -2.02 -0.18 14.73
CA ARG A 7 -3.22 0.57 15.09
C ARG A 7 -2.88 1.97 15.62
N LEU A 8 -1.89 2.04 16.51
CA LEU A 8 -1.44 3.32 17.10
C LEU A 8 -0.92 4.27 16.00
N CYS A 9 -0.03 3.81 15.13
CA CYS A 9 0.49 4.61 14.02
C CYS A 9 -0.63 5.04 13.06
N TRP A 10 -1.57 4.15 12.76
CA TRP A 10 -2.74 4.48 11.94
C TRP A 10 -3.57 5.62 12.54
N TRP A 11 -3.86 5.55 13.84
CA TRP A 11 -4.59 6.61 14.54
C TRP A 11 -3.81 7.92 14.61
N ILE A 12 -2.52 7.87 14.86
CA ILE A 12 -1.65 9.07 14.87
C ILE A 12 -1.66 9.74 13.48
N CYS A 13 -1.51 8.97 12.41
CA CYS A 13 -1.59 9.49 11.05
C CYS A 13 -2.97 10.09 10.76
N ARG A 14 -4.06 9.42 11.18
CA ARG A 14 -5.42 9.90 10.97
C ARG A 14 -5.69 11.20 11.71
N ILE A 15 -5.24 11.34 12.96
CA ILE A 15 -5.37 12.57 13.75
C ILE A 15 -4.50 13.68 13.14
N GLY A 16 -3.24 13.40 12.81
CA GLY A 16 -2.35 14.38 12.18
C GLY A 16 -2.90 14.91 10.86
N LEU A 17 -3.51 14.05 10.07
CA LEU A 17 -4.11 14.44 8.80
C LEU A 17 -5.45 15.18 8.97
N PHE A 18 -6.18 14.94 10.04
CA PHE A 18 -7.36 15.73 10.37
C PHE A 18 -7.02 17.22 10.55
N PHE A 19 -5.86 17.52 11.15
CA PHE A 19 -5.38 18.91 11.30
C PHE A 19 -4.77 19.50 10.00
N TRP A 20 -4.34 18.67 9.05
CA TRP A 20 -3.77 19.11 7.77
C TRP A 20 -4.83 19.35 6.68
N HIS A 21 -6.09 19.00 6.93
CA HIS A 21 -7.24 19.23 6.04
C HIS A 21 -7.13 18.83 4.55
N PRO A 22 -6.63 17.66 4.17
CA PRO A 22 -6.97 17.22 2.84
C PRO A 22 -8.40 16.66 2.86
N VAL A 23 -9.27 17.35 2.19
CA VAL A 23 -10.59 16.78 1.88
C VAL A 23 -10.37 15.78 0.76
N PHE A 24 -10.50 14.51 1.06
CA PHE A 24 -10.53 13.50 0.02
C PHE A 24 -11.87 12.76 0.04
N HIS A 25 -12.41 12.60 -1.15
CA HIS A 25 -13.62 11.83 -1.35
C HIS A 25 -13.26 10.38 -1.68
N VAL A 26 -13.81 9.44 -0.95
CA VAL A 26 -13.61 8.01 -1.20
C VAL A 26 -14.92 7.44 -1.73
N VAL A 27 -14.86 6.84 -2.89
CA VAL A 27 -16.00 6.18 -3.54
C VAL A 27 -15.66 4.69 -3.70
N GLY A 28 -16.62 3.80 -3.48
CA GLY A 28 -16.44 2.37 -3.67
C GLY A 28 -15.68 1.67 -2.54
N ARG A 29 -15.55 2.28 -1.37
CA ARG A 29 -14.89 1.70 -0.20
C ARG A 29 -15.52 0.37 0.22
N GLU A 30 -16.81 0.26 0.08
CA GLU A 30 -17.63 -0.94 0.37
C GLU A 30 -17.30 -2.14 -0.54
N LEU A 31 -16.62 -1.88 -1.67
CA LEU A 31 -16.17 -2.91 -2.61
C LEU A 31 -14.86 -3.58 -2.16
N VAL A 32 -14.18 -3.03 -1.15
CA VAL A 32 -12.95 -3.62 -0.61
C VAL A 32 -13.32 -4.75 0.36
N PRO A 33 -12.96 -6.00 0.06
CA PRO A 33 -13.32 -7.14 0.92
C PRO A 33 -12.68 -7.03 2.31
N ALA A 34 -13.31 -7.62 3.31
CA ALA A 34 -12.79 -7.61 4.69
C ALA A 34 -11.45 -8.36 4.83
N GLY A 35 -11.28 -9.50 4.14
CA GLY A 35 -10.07 -10.34 4.15
C GLY A 35 -9.00 -9.89 3.15
N LYS A 36 -8.23 -10.89 2.69
CA LYS A 36 -7.15 -10.67 1.72
C LYS A 36 -7.64 -10.06 0.42
N ALA A 37 -6.85 -9.15 -0.13
CA ALA A 37 -7.07 -8.55 -1.45
C ALA A 37 -5.78 -7.90 -1.95
N VAL A 38 -5.63 -7.82 -3.26
CA VAL A 38 -4.60 -7.01 -3.88
C VAL A 38 -5.21 -5.70 -4.35
N LEU A 39 -4.84 -4.60 -3.70
CA LEU A 39 -5.21 -3.25 -4.14
C LEU A 39 -4.23 -2.83 -5.24
N SER A 40 -4.72 -2.79 -6.47
CA SER A 40 -3.96 -2.39 -7.67
C SER A 40 -4.14 -0.90 -7.89
N VAL A 41 -3.10 -0.10 -7.63
CA VAL A 41 -3.19 1.35 -7.47
C VAL A 41 -2.30 2.06 -8.47
N ASN A 42 -2.76 3.19 -9.03
CA ASN A 42 -1.88 4.14 -9.72
C ASN A 42 -1.01 4.92 -8.71
N HIS A 43 0.12 5.47 -9.17
CA HIS A 43 1.05 6.16 -8.28
C HIS A 43 1.37 7.58 -8.76
N SER A 44 0.80 8.57 -8.12
CA SER A 44 0.96 9.97 -8.48
C SER A 44 1.80 10.79 -7.48
N GLY A 45 1.91 10.35 -6.23
CA GLY A 45 2.63 11.10 -5.21
C GLY A 45 3.18 10.31 -4.04
N CYS A 46 4.05 10.96 -3.27
CA CYS A 46 4.73 10.32 -2.13
C CYS A 46 3.77 9.85 -1.03
N ALA A 47 2.66 10.54 -0.85
CA ALA A 47 1.71 10.30 0.23
C ALA A 47 0.56 9.34 -0.16
N ASP A 48 0.50 8.88 -1.42
CA ASP A 48 -0.60 8.05 -1.92
C ASP A 48 -0.86 6.81 -1.03
N ALA A 49 0.22 6.18 -0.58
CA ALA A 49 0.13 5.01 0.30
C ALA A 49 -0.54 5.33 1.63
N ILE A 50 -0.20 6.48 2.23
CA ILE A 50 -0.77 6.93 3.50
C ILE A 50 -2.25 7.28 3.31
N TRP A 51 -2.56 8.05 2.26
CA TRP A 51 -3.94 8.42 1.95
C TRP A 51 -4.84 7.21 1.77
N LEU A 52 -4.35 6.21 1.03
CA LEU A 52 -5.11 5.00 0.78
C LEU A 52 -5.29 4.16 2.05
N LEU A 53 -4.25 4.02 2.89
CA LEU A 53 -4.37 3.35 4.19
C LEU A 53 -5.44 3.99 5.08
N LEU A 54 -5.56 5.32 5.02
CA LEU A 54 -6.53 6.07 5.82
C LEU A 54 -7.92 6.12 5.18
N ALA A 55 -8.00 5.91 3.88
CA ALA A 55 -9.26 5.75 3.15
C ALA A 55 -9.97 4.44 3.50
N LEU A 56 -9.25 3.42 3.92
CA LEU A 56 -9.84 2.20 4.47
C LEU A 56 -10.46 2.50 5.85
N ASP A 57 -11.72 2.17 6.06
CA ASP A 57 -12.52 2.58 7.23
C ASP A 57 -12.00 2.10 8.58
N ALA A 58 -11.33 1.00 8.59
CA ALA A 58 -10.75 0.45 9.79
C ALA A 58 -9.27 0.15 9.56
N PRO A 59 -8.48 0.13 10.62
CA PRO A 59 -7.11 -0.30 10.50
C PRO A 59 -7.10 -1.76 10.05
N GLN A 60 -7.07 -1.99 8.74
CA GLN A 60 -6.91 -3.30 8.12
C GLN A 60 -5.42 -3.50 7.81
N MET A 61 -4.92 -4.70 8.07
CA MET A 61 -3.55 -5.01 7.71
C MET A 61 -3.38 -4.93 6.20
N CYS A 62 -2.67 -3.91 5.77
CA CYS A 62 -2.35 -3.69 4.37
C CYS A 62 -0.83 -3.53 4.22
N ARG A 63 -0.22 -4.45 3.51
CA ARG A 63 1.22 -4.44 3.25
C ARG A 63 1.49 -3.63 2.00
N ILE A 64 2.58 -2.89 2.04
CA ILE A 64 3.01 -2.03 0.94
C ILE A 64 4.46 -2.35 0.64
N ILE A 65 4.83 -2.30 -0.64
CA ILE A 65 6.21 -2.49 -1.08
C ILE A 65 6.87 -1.12 -1.22
N ALA A 66 8.00 -0.94 -0.56
CA ALA A 66 8.79 0.29 -0.62
C ALA A 66 10.27 0.02 -0.85
N LYS A 67 11.00 1.04 -1.28
CA LYS A 67 12.47 0.97 -1.46
C LYS A 67 13.16 0.80 -0.11
N LYS A 68 14.19 -0.07 -0.05
CA LYS A 68 14.97 -0.32 1.17
C LYS A 68 15.62 0.94 1.76
N GLU A 69 16.01 1.90 0.93
CA GLU A 69 16.64 3.13 1.36
C GLU A 69 15.74 3.98 2.27
N LEU A 70 14.41 3.85 2.14
CA LEU A 70 13.47 4.55 3.01
C LEU A 70 13.51 4.05 4.46
N ARG A 71 14.02 2.84 4.69
CA ARG A 71 14.17 2.28 6.03
C ARG A 71 15.17 3.06 6.87
N SER A 72 16.22 3.59 6.26
CA SER A 72 17.27 4.35 6.94
C SER A 72 16.91 5.82 7.18
N VAL A 73 15.78 6.32 6.65
CA VAL A 73 15.33 7.69 6.91
C VAL A 73 14.76 7.77 8.33
N PRO A 74 15.33 8.60 9.21
CA PRO A 74 14.85 8.74 10.59
C PRO A 74 13.35 9.03 10.65
N ILE A 75 12.67 8.53 11.66
CA ILE A 75 11.21 8.64 11.87
C ILE A 75 10.41 7.93 10.77
N VAL A 76 10.67 8.22 9.48
CA VAL A 76 9.94 7.62 8.35
C VAL A 76 10.15 6.10 8.33
N GLY A 77 11.40 5.64 8.39
CA GLY A 77 11.73 4.21 8.42
C GLY A 77 11.09 3.53 9.63
N TRP A 78 11.18 4.15 10.80
CA TRP A 78 10.54 3.62 12.02
C TRP A 78 9.01 3.49 11.87
N VAL A 79 8.33 4.51 11.35
CA VAL A 79 6.88 4.47 11.10
C VAL A 79 6.55 3.37 10.08
N MET A 80 7.30 3.30 8.98
CA MET A 80 7.10 2.30 7.93
C MET A 80 7.27 0.86 8.46
N GLU A 81 8.21 0.64 9.38
CA GLU A 81 8.36 -0.66 10.07
C GLU A 81 7.13 -1.01 10.92
N LYS A 82 6.54 -0.03 11.61
CA LYS A 82 5.30 -0.25 12.39
C LYS A 82 4.09 -0.56 11.49
N PHE A 83 4.07 -0.01 10.28
CA PHE A 83 3.12 -0.40 9.23
C PHE A 83 3.51 -1.71 8.53
N ARG A 84 4.58 -2.37 8.95
CA ARG A 84 5.04 -3.64 8.38
C ARG A 84 5.25 -3.57 6.87
N ILE A 85 5.81 -2.46 6.41
CA ILE A 85 6.15 -2.25 5.00
C ILE A 85 7.18 -3.29 4.55
N ILE A 86 7.00 -3.83 3.36
CA ILE A 86 7.96 -4.75 2.72
C ILE A 86 9.03 -3.90 2.03
N PHE A 87 10.22 -3.89 2.62
CA PHE A 87 11.35 -3.17 2.04
C PHE A 87 12.09 -4.04 1.04
N VAL A 88 12.31 -3.51 -0.15
CA VAL A 88 12.95 -4.25 -1.25
C VAL A 88 14.11 -3.49 -1.87
N ASP A 89 15.13 -4.24 -2.20
CA ASP A 89 16.17 -3.78 -3.10
C ASP A 89 15.70 -3.95 -4.55
N ARG A 90 15.40 -2.85 -5.20
CA ARG A 90 14.93 -2.91 -6.59
C ARG A 90 16.03 -3.34 -7.58
N ALA A 91 17.29 -3.19 -7.20
CA ALA A 91 18.42 -3.59 -8.02
C ALA A 91 18.70 -5.10 -7.93
N ALA A 92 18.34 -5.73 -6.82
CA ALA A 92 18.59 -7.16 -6.62
C ALA A 92 17.74 -8.06 -7.54
N HIS A 93 16.56 -7.61 -7.96
CA HIS A 93 15.61 -8.39 -8.76
C HIS A 93 15.37 -9.83 -8.26
N ASP A 94 15.50 -10.05 -6.95
CA ASP A 94 15.53 -11.36 -6.28
C ASP A 94 14.14 -11.97 -6.01
N GLY A 95 13.09 -11.30 -6.42
CA GLY A 95 11.71 -11.74 -6.18
C GLY A 95 11.21 -11.59 -4.74
N THR A 96 12.01 -11.08 -3.81
CA THR A 96 11.66 -10.95 -2.38
C THR A 96 10.31 -10.25 -2.19
N ALA A 97 10.08 -9.12 -2.89
CA ALA A 97 8.82 -8.39 -2.82
C ALA A 97 7.61 -9.25 -3.21
N TYR A 98 7.80 -10.10 -4.20
CA TYR A 98 6.76 -10.99 -4.70
C TYR A 98 6.41 -12.04 -3.65
N HIS A 99 7.41 -12.77 -3.16
CA HIS A 99 7.21 -13.84 -2.18
C HIS A 99 6.65 -13.33 -0.84
N GLU A 100 7.16 -12.21 -0.34
CA GLU A 100 6.61 -11.58 0.87
C GLU A 100 5.18 -11.07 0.66
N GLY A 101 4.85 -10.62 -0.56
CA GLY A 101 3.50 -10.22 -0.92
C GLY A 101 2.52 -11.39 -0.95
N VAL A 102 2.89 -12.51 -1.56
CA VAL A 102 2.08 -13.74 -1.55
C VAL A 102 1.87 -14.22 -0.12
N LYS A 103 2.92 -14.30 0.69
CA LYS A 103 2.84 -14.69 2.09
C LYS A 103 1.93 -13.79 2.93
N ALA A 104 1.92 -12.48 2.66
CA ALA A 104 1.00 -11.56 3.32
C ALA A 104 -0.47 -11.88 2.98
N LEU A 105 -0.76 -12.16 1.71
CA LEU A 105 -2.09 -12.56 1.26
C LEU A 105 -2.52 -13.90 1.85
N GLU A 106 -1.62 -14.88 1.96
CA GLU A 106 -1.89 -16.17 2.62
C GLU A 106 -2.21 -16.01 4.11
N ASN A 107 -1.69 -14.99 4.76
CA ASN A 107 -2.01 -14.61 6.13
C ASN A 107 -3.27 -13.72 6.26
N ASP A 108 -4.09 -13.67 5.23
CA ASP A 108 -5.32 -12.87 5.16
C ASP A 108 -5.10 -11.35 5.32
N GLU A 109 -3.89 -10.88 4.95
CA GLU A 109 -3.55 -9.46 4.90
C GLU A 109 -3.81 -8.91 3.48
N LYS A 110 -4.02 -7.60 3.35
CA LYS A 110 -4.11 -6.94 2.05
C LYS A 110 -2.72 -6.57 1.52
N MET A 111 -2.58 -6.56 0.20
CA MET A 111 -1.41 -6.03 -0.49
C MET A 111 -1.79 -4.80 -1.31
N MET A 112 -1.12 -3.68 -1.05
CA MET A 112 -1.21 -2.49 -1.90
C MET A 112 -0.02 -2.48 -2.86
N VAL A 113 -0.31 -2.50 -4.14
CA VAL A 113 0.71 -2.55 -5.20
C VAL A 113 0.51 -1.39 -6.16
N PHE A 114 1.49 -0.50 -6.20
CA PHE A 114 1.56 0.54 -7.21
C PHE A 114 2.03 -0.06 -8.53
N VAL A 115 1.10 -0.33 -9.43
CA VAL A 115 1.33 -1.14 -10.63
C VAL A 115 2.31 -0.52 -11.62
N GLU A 116 2.49 0.79 -11.59
CA GLU A 116 3.45 1.50 -12.42
C GLU A 116 4.90 1.28 -11.91
N GLY A 117 5.07 0.92 -10.63
CA GLY A 117 6.37 0.72 -9.99
C GLY A 117 7.21 1.99 -9.82
N THR A 118 6.70 3.13 -10.26
CA THR A 118 7.30 4.46 -10.09
C THR A 118 6.19 5.50 -10.02
N ARG A 119 6.51 6.70 -9.55
CA ARG A 119 5.54 7.82 -9.53
C ARG A 119 5.38 8.38 -10.93
N CYS A 120 4.13 8.53 -11.37
CA CYS A 120 3.75 9.10 -12.66
C CYS A 120 2.89 10.34 -12.42
N ASN A 121 3.39 11.50 -12.80
CA ASN A 121 2.69 12.78 -12.65
C ASN A 121 1.81 13.15 -13.86
N GLY A 122 1.36 12.15 -14.61
CA GLY A 122 0.51 12.33 -15.79
C GLY A 122 1.27 12.65 -17.10
N SER A 123 2.56 12.97 -17.04
CA SER A 123 3.36 13.30 -18.24
C SER A 123 3.92 12.08 -18.97
N LYS A 124 3.86 10.91 -18.37
CA LYS A 124 4.38 9.66 -18.96
C LYS A 124 3.38 8.52 -18.75
N HIS A 125 3.01 7.87 -19.84
CA HIS A 125 2.28 6.60 -19.75
C HIS A 125 3.28 5.48 -19.43
N VAL A 126 3.18 4.93 -18.24
CA VAL A 126 3.99 3.78 -17.82
C VAL A 126 3.14 2.52 -17.88
N ARG A 127 3.65 1.50 -18.53
CA ARG A 127 2.96 0.22 -18.60
C ARG A 127 2.84 -0.40 -17.22
N ALA A 128 1.61 -0.79 -16.84
CA ALA A 128 1.36 -1.50 -15.59
C ALA A 128 2.12 -2.84 -15.55
N LYS A 129 2.75 -3.11 -14.41
CA LYS A 129 3.47 -4.36 -14.15
C LYS A 129 2.49 -5.45 -13.72
N THR A 130 2.75 -6.68 -14.15
CA THR A 130 1.89 -7.84 -13.88
C THR A 130 2.01 -8.42 -12.48
N GLY A 131 2.95 -7.93 -11.66
CA GLY A 131 3.25 -8.48 -10.33
C GLY A 131 2.03 -8.54 -9.40
N ALA A 132 1.19 -7.51 -9.40
CA ALA A 132 -0.04 -7.47 -8.61
C ALA A 132 -1.00 -8.62 -8.96
N VAL A 133 -1.25 -8.81 -10.26
CA VAL A 133 -2.16 -9.86 -10.75
C VAL A 133 -1.57 -11.26 -10.48
N ARG A 134 -0.26 -11.44 -10.67
CA ARG A 134 0.41 -12.71 -10.39
C ARG A 134 0.32 -13.11 -8.92
N MET A 135 0.57 -12.17 -7.98
CA MET A 135 0.37 -12.41 -6.54
C MET A 135 -1.07 -12.79 -6.21
N ALA A 136 -2.03 -12.08 -6.83
CA ALA A 136 -3.45 -12.34 -6.61
C ALA A 136 -3.86 -13.75 -7.07
N VAL A 137 -3.40 -14.17 -8.24
CA VAL A 137 -3.66 -15.52 -8.77
C VAL A 137 -3.06 -16.58 -7.87
N GLU A 138 -1.78 -16.45 -7.49
CA GLU A 138 -1.07 -17.43 -6.65
C GLU A 138 -1.71 -17.58 -5.27
N ALA A 139 -2.09 -16.44 -4.64
CA ALA A 139 -2.72 -16.46 -3.32
C ALA A 139 -4.24 -16.65 -3.36
N ALA A 140 -4.85 -16.89 -4.52
CA ALA A 140 -6.30 -16.91 -4.72
C ALA A 140 -7.00 -15.72 -4.02
N ALA A 141 -6.51 -14.50 -4.27
CA ALA A 141 -7.00 -13.26 -3.70
C ALA A 141 -7.69 -12.39 -4.76
N PRO A 142 -8.77 -11.68 -4.44
CA PRO A 142 -9.38 -10.74 -5.37
C PRO A 142 -8.46 -9.55 -5.65
N VAL A 143 -8.55 -9.02 -6.88
CA VAL A 143 -7.90 -7.76 -7.27
C VAL A 143 -8.92 -6.64 -7.21
N VAL A 144 -8.60 -5.59 -6.46
CA VAL A 144 -9.41 -4.38 -6.36
C VAL A 144 -8.65 -3.25 -7.05
N PRO A 145 -9.10 -2.77 -8.21
CA PRO A 145 -8.51 -1.60 -8.84
C PRO A 145 -8.85 -0.35 -8.03
N VAL A 146 -7.85 0.46 -7.76
CA VAL A 146 -7.99 1.73 -7.02
C VAL A 146 -7.37 2.85 -7.83
N PHE A 147 -8.10 3.93 -7.99
CA PHE A 147 -7.64 5.07 -8.75
C PHE A 147 -7.58 6.32 -7.85
N ILE A 148 -6.39 6.90 -7.75
CA ILE A 148 -6.15 8.15 -7.02
C ILE A 148 -6.11 9.29 -8.03
N THR A 149 -7.04 10.24 -7.89
CA THR A 149 -7.06 11.50 -8.65
C THR A 149 -6.55 12.64 -7.77
N ARG A 150 -5.94 13.63 -8.39
CA ARG A 150 -5.61 14.92 -7.78
C ARG A 150 -6.32 16.00 -8.58
N ASN A 151 -7.15 16.75 -7.92
CA ASN A 151 -7.73 17.97 -8.46
C ASN A 151 -6.81 19.15 -8.15
#